data_1d4ebb163e9663db76892488fcad0d08
#
_entry.id   1d4ebb163e9663db76892488fcad0d08
#
_cell.length_a   1.000
_cell.length_b   1.000
_cell.length_c   1.000
_cell.angle_alpha   90.00
_cell.angle_beta   90.00
_cell.angle_gamma   90.00
#
_symmetry.space_group_name_H-M   'P 1'
#
loop_
_entity.id
_entity.type
_entity.pdbx_description
1 polymer ?
#
loop_
_entity_poly.entity_id
_entity_poly.type
_entity_poly.pdbx_seq_one_letter_code
_entity_poly.pdbx_strand_id
1 'polypeptide(L)'
;LQISNIKKASGPFPGFAEALRAIGVNYAYLIEHDLRISKHLTPKGNPWMAYSDLLSGKIQISGVAYNSELGYYKAYWHATADKQKQVLMLLSRFELDSTQIKYWVERPESYDDLLANPYLICEEGDTSISTQMVDYGVIPDVQIQGDWIPEAPSCVDTLIDQRRIRSLTIEKLRFQADLGDTLLSMRELDSFLKEELDKDKMLLPPDYLLKVGSFMQEKLEYIKTEDSVAIQLREFTDMERWLQKRLSARAAKDVKEPLSEDWASLVKNTIAFDASNPQSV
;
A
#
# COMPACT_ATOMS: atom_id res chain seq x y z
N LEU A 1 4.64 -1.91 -22.68
CA LEU A 1 4.03 -3.00 -23.46
C LEU A 1 4.28 -4.40 -22.85
N GLN A 2 5.51 -4.75 -22.40
CA GLN A 2 5.78 -6.06 -21.80
C GLN A 2 5.11 -6.24 -20.44
N ILE A 3 5.18 -5.26 -19.54
CA ILE A 3 4.56 -5.30 -18.21
C ILE A 3 3.04 -5.43 -18.30
N SER A 4 2.41 -4.66 -19.21
CA SER A 4 0.96 -4.76 -19.46
C SER A 4 0.53 -6.14 -19.96
N ASN A 5 1.36 -6.80 -20.77
CA ASN A 5 1.07 -8.15 -21.26
C ASN A 5 1.23 -9.22 -20.17
N ILE A 6 2.21 -9.07 -19.29
CA ILE A 6 2.40 -9.97 -18.14
C ILE A 6 1.19 -9.85 -17.18
N LYS A 7 0.76 -8.63 -16.86
CA LYS A 7 -0.40 -8.39 -16.00
C LYS A 7 -1.70 -8.94 -16.60
N LYS A 8 -1.89 -8.78 -17.92
CA LYS A 8 -3.03 -9.41 -18.62
C LYS A 8 -3.01 -10.95 -18.55
N ALA A 9 -1.82 -11.55 -18.51
CA ALA A 9 -1.66 -13.00 -18.37
C ALA A 9 -1.93 -13.50 -16.93
N SER A 10 -1.69 -12.67 -15.90
CA SER A 10 -1.90 -13.01 -14.49
C SER A 10 -3.38 -13.06 -14.09
N GLY A 11 -4.25 -12.40 -14.88
CA GLY A 11 -5.69 -12.35 -14.62
C GLY A 11 -6.08 -11.48 -13.42
N PRO A 12 -7.32 -11.59 -12.92
CA PRO A 12 -7.88 -10.68 -11.92
C PRO A 12 -7.38 -10.87 -10.49
N PHE A 13 -6.62 -11.94 -10.22
CA PHE A 13 -6.14 -12.28 -8.87
C PHE A 13 -4.66 -12.72 -8.89
N PRO A 14 -3.72 -11.83 -9.22
CA PRO A 14 -2.30 -12.18 -9.32
C PRO A 14 -1.67 -12.60 -7.99
N GLY A 15 -2.20 -12.10 -6.86
CA GLY A 15 -1.74 -12.40 -5.51
C GLY A 15 -2.43 -13.60 -4.85
N PHE A 16 -3.15 -14.44 -5.58
CA PHE A 16 -3.94 -15.52 -4.98
C PHE A 16 -3.10 -16.51 -4.17
N ALA A 17 -2.01 -17.03 -4.73
CA ALA A 17 -1.13 -17.96 -4.01
C ALA A 17 -0.49 -17.30 -2.78
N GLU A 18 -0.12 -16.02 -2.87
CA GLU A 18 0.41 -15.29 -1.73
C GLU A 18 -0.64 -15.06 -0.63
N ALA A 19 -1.90 -14.82 -1.01
CA ALA A 19 -3.00 -14.72 -0.05
C ALA A 19 -3.25 -16.06 0.68
N LEU A 20 -3.17 -17.17 -0.02
CA LEU A 20 -3.23 -18.50 0.62
C LEU A 20 -2.05 -18.74 1.56
N ARG A 21 -0.82 -18.33 1.18
CA ARG A 21 0.36 -18.42 2.04
C ARG A 21 0.22 -17.58 3.31
N ALA A 22 -0.32 -16.38 3.17
CA ALA A 22 -0.54 -15.48 4.31
C ALA A 22 -1.43 -16.09 5.40
N ILE A 23 -2.33 -17.01 5.03
CA ILE A 23 -3.20 -17.75 5.96
C ILE A 23 -2.69 -19.16 6.29
N GLY A 24 -1.44 -19.50 5.96
CA GLY A 24 -0.79 -20.73 6.36
C GLY A 24 -1.01 -21.92 5.44
N VAL A 25 -1.42 -21.71 4.19
CA VAL A 25 -1.50 -22.78 3.18
C VAL A 25 -0.10 -23.02 2.58
N ASN A 26 0.58 -24.06 3.03
CA ASN A 26 1.96 -24.36 2.63
C ASN A 26 2.12 -24.67 1.12
N TYR A 27 1.10 -25.28 0.51
CA TYR A 27 1.12 -25.68 -0.90
C TYR A 27 0.41 -24.71 -1.84
N ALA A 28 0.30 -23.44 -1.47
CA ALA A 28 -0.48 -22.43 -2.18
C ALA A 28 -0.20 -22.35 -3.68
N TYR A 29 1.08 -22.26 -4.07
CA TYR A 29 1.50 -22.21 -5.48
C TYR A 29 1.20 -23.50 -6.23
N LEU A 30 1.37 -24.64 -5.56
CA LEU A 30 1.07 -25.94 -6.16
C LEU A 30 -0.44 -26.09 -6.39
N ILE A 31 -1.25 -25.66 -5.43
CA ILE A 31 -2.71 -25.67 -5.57
C ILE A 31 -3.13 -24.79 -6.75
N GLU A 32 -2.62 -23.55 -6.85
CA GLU A 32 -2.95 -22.68 -7.98
C GLU A 32 -2.52 -23.29 -9.32
N HIS A 33 -1.30 -23.80 -9.39
CA HIS A 33 -0.75 -24.47 -10.57
C HIS A 33 -1.61 -25.66 -11.01
N ASP A 34 -1.98 -26.53 -10.09
CA ASP A 34 -2.75 -27.74 -10.39
C ASP A 34 -4.18 -27.41 -10.80
N LEU A 35 -4.81 -26.38 -10.19
CA LEU A 35 -6.10 -25.86 -10.62
C LEU A 35 -6.05 -25.33 -12.07
N ARG A 36 -4.96 -24.66 -12.46
CA ARG A 36 -4.76 -24.16 -13.83
C ARG A 36 -4.53 -25.29 -14.82
N ILE A 37 -3.64 -26.23 -14.53
CA ILE A 37 -3.34 -27.37 -15.43
C ILE A 37 -4.56 -28.25 -15.61
N SER A 38 -5.29 -28.53 -14.54
CA SER A 38 -6.54 -29.33 -14.61
C SER A 38 -7.70 -28.59 -15.26
N LYS A 39 -7.51 -27.33 -15.67
CA LYS A 39 -8.51 -26.45 -16.27
C LYS A 39 -9.70 -26.10 -15.37
N HIS A 40 -9.58 -26.32 -14.06
CA HIS A 40 -10.58 -25.87 -13.09
C HIS A 40 -10.45 -24.37 -12.78
N LEU A 41 -9.29 -23.77 -13.11
CA LEU A 41 -9.07 -22.33 -13.07
C LEU A 41 -8.64 -21.83 -14.45
N THR A 42 -9.50 -21.07 -15.09
CA THR A 42 -9.18 -20.39 -16.33
C THR A 42 -8.32 -19.14 -16.08
N PRO A 43 -7.61 -18.59 -17.09
CA PRO A 43 -6.79 -17.39 -16.92
C PRO A 43 -7.52 -16.19 -16.31
N LYS A 44 -8.83 -16.07 -16.56
CA LYS A 44 -9.69 -15.00 -16.03
C LYS A 44 -10.71 -15.51 -15.00
N GLY A 45 -10.56 -16.75 -14.52
CA GLY A 45 -11.46 -17.34 -13.53
C GLY A 45 -11.21 -16.80 -12.12
N ASN A 46 -12.20 -16.97 -11.25
CA ASN A 46 -12.05 -16.66 -9.84
C ASN A 46 -11.38 -17.83 -9.10
N PRO A 47 -10.13 -17.68 -8.63
CA PRO A 47 -9.42 -18.76 -7.96
C PRO A 47 -10.03 -19.14 -6.61
N TRP A 48 -10.71 -18.20 -5.95
CA TRP A 48 -11.38 -18.46 -4.67
C TRP A 48 -12.57 -19.40 -4.80
N MET A 49 -13.29 -19.32 -5.93
CA MET A 49 -14.33 -20.30 -6.25
C MET A 49 -13.73 -21.68 -6.51
N ALA A 50 -12.70 -21.77 -7.35
CA ALA A 50 -12.01 -23.02 -7.63
C ALA A 50 -11.43 -23.65 -6.35
N TYR A 51 -10.83 -22.84 -5.48
CA TYR A 51 -10.32 -23.27 -4.18
C TYR A 51 -11.44 -23.77 -3.26
N SER A 52 -12.55 -23.07 -3.17
CA SER A 52 -13.72 -23.52 -2.40
C SER A 52 -14.28 -24.85 -2.92
N ASP A 53 -14.34 -25.02 -4.24
CA ASP A 53 -14.79 -26.26 -4.87
C ASP A 53 -13.79 -27.43 -4.65
N LEU A 54 -12.50 -27.15 -4.61
CA LEU A 54 -11.47 -28.12 -4.20
C LEU A 54 -11.67 -28.55 -2.74
N LEU A 55 -11.81 -27.60 -1.82
CA LEU A 55 -12.01 -27.87 -0.39
C LEU A 55 -13.33 -28.62 -0.09
N SER A 56 -14.36 -28.35 -0.89
CA SER A 56 -15.65 -29.05 -0.75
C SER A 56 -15.68 -30.45 -1.40
N GLY A 57 -14.64 -30.80 -2.16
CA GLY A 57 -14.53 -32.07 -2.89
C GLY A 57 -15.30 -32.12 -4.21
N LYS A 58 -15.85 -31.00 -4.68
CA LYS A 58 -16.44 -30.90 -6.04
C LYS A 58 -15.38 -31.03 -7.13
N ILE A 59 -14.19 -30.49 -6.87
CA ILE A 59 -12.99 -30.68 -7.68
C ILE A 59 -12.11 -31.73 -7.00
N GLN A 60 -11.65 -32.71 -7.76
CA GLN A 60 -10.73 -33.73 -7.30
C GLN A 60 -9.51 -33.78 -8.22
N ILE A 61 -8.32 -33.55 -7.64
CA ILE A 61 -7.05 -33.64 -8.34
C ILE A 61 -6.28 -34.82 -7.73
N SER A 62 -6.00 -35.83 -8.55
CA SER A 62 -5.34 -37.05 -8.09
C SER A 62 -3.82 -36.90 -8.02
N GLY A 63 -3.19 -37.58 -7.04
CA GLY A 63 -1.74 -37.70 -6.98
C GLY A 63 -1.01 -36.44 -6.47
N VAL A 64 -1.72 -35.51 -5.85
CA VAL A 64 -1.12 -34.26 -5.37
C VAL A 64 -0.63 -34.38 -3.92
N ALA A 65 0.49 -33.68 -3.61
CA ALA A 65 1.14 -33.75 -2.31
C ALA A 65 0.32 -33.19 -1.15
N TYR A 66 -0.58 -32.26 -1.43
CA TYR A 66 -1.40 -31.56 -0.41
C TYR A 66 -2.70 -32.27 -0.02
N ASN A 67 -3.01 -33.43 -0.60
CA ASN A 67 -4.25 -34.16 -0.30
C ASN A 67 -4.46 -34.42 1.20
N SER A 68 -3.40 -34.74 1.93
CA SER A 68 -3.45 -34.97 3.37
C SER A 68 -3.78 -33.71 4.17
N GLU A 69 -3.55 -32.52 3.62
CA GLU A 69 -3.75 -31.24 4.30
C GLU A 69 -5.08 -30.57 3.94
N LEU A 70 -5.78 -31.05 2.88
CA LEU A 70 -7.06 -30.44 2.44
C LEU A 70 -8.10 -30.40 3.56
N GLY A 71 -8.15 -31.40 4.44
CA GLY A 71 -9.06 -31.42 5.59
C GLY A 71 -8.77 -30.26 6.56
N TYR A 72 -7.49 -29.98 6.83
CA TYR A 72 -7.07 -28.86 7.67
C TYR A 72 -7.38 -27.53 6.99
N TYR A 73 -7.04 -27.36 5.72
CA TYR A 73 -7.33 -26.13 4.97
C TYR A 73 -8.83 -25.85 4.88
N LYS A 74 -9.65 -26.89 4.70
CA LYS A 74 -11.11 -26.79 4.73
C LYS A 74 -11.62 -26.29 6.08
N ALA A 75 -11.19 -26.89 7.18
CA ALA A 75 -11.59 -26.48 8.53
C ALA A 75 -11.20 -25.03 8.80
N TYR A 76 -9.98 -24.64 8.46
CA TYR A 76 -9.52 -23.26 8.61
C TYR A 76 -10.37 -22.28 7.79
N TRP A 77 -10.60 -22.57 6.49
CA TRP A 77 -11.38 -21.70 5.61
C TRP A 77 -12.82 -21.53 6.08
N HIS A 78 -13.41 -22.60 6.60
CA HIS A 78 -14.77 -22.52 7.19
C HIS A 78 -14.81 -21.69 8.47
N ALA A 79 -13.76 -21.74 9.29
CA ALA A 79 -13.66 -20.98 10.53
C ALA A 79 -13.30 -19.48 10.28
N THR A 80 -12.77 -19.16 9.11
CA THR A 80 -12.38 -17.77 8.76
C THR A 80 -13.64 -16.91 8.64
N ALA A 81 -13.65 -15.76 9.32
CA ALA A 81 -14.74 -14.80 9.29
C ALA A 81 -14.99 -14.26 7.87
N ASP A 82 -16.24 -13.99 7.52
CA ASP A 82 -16.60 -13.56 6.16
C ASP A 82 -15.91 -12.24 5.77
N LYS A 83 -15.76 -11.31 6.71
CA LYS A 83 -15.07 -10.05 6.47
C LYS A 83 -13.57 -10.28 6.18
N GLN A 84 -12.93 -11.21 6.87
CA GLN A 84 -11.53 -11.58 6.58
C GLN A 84 -11.41 -12.24 5.20
N LYS A 85 -12.39 -13.04 4.78
CA LYS A 85 -12.44 -13.60 3.42
C LYS A 85 -12.54 -12.48 2.38
N GLN A 86 -13.38 -11.47 2.61
CA GLN A 86 -13.51 -10.32 1.70
C GLN A 86 -12.18 -9.57 1.58
N VAL A 87 -11.48 -9.32 2.69
CA VAL A 87 -10.15 -8.69 2.70
C VAL A 87 -9.13 -9.54 1.94
N LEU A 88 -9.09 -10.86 2.15
CA LEU A 88 -8.21 -11.76 1.40
C LEU A 88 -8.51 -11.74 -0.11
N MET A 89 -9.79 -11.74 -0.48
CA MET A 89 -10.21 -11.63 -1.87
C MET A 89 -9.78 -10.30 -2.48
N LEU A 90 -9.92 -9.18 -1.76
CA LEU A 90 -9.45 -7.87 -2.19
C LEU A 90 -7.92 -7.87 -2.36
N LEU A 91 -7.17 -8.26 -1.33
CA LEU A 91 -5.70 -8.24 -1.34
C LEU A 91 -5.11 -9.15 -2.41
N SER A 92 -5.76 -10.26 -2.73
CA SER A 92 -5.32 -11.17 -3.80
C SER A 92 -5.45 -10.60 -5.21
N ARG A 93 -6.12 -9.45 -5.37
CA ARG A 93 -6.18 -8.70 -6.65
C ARG A 93 -4.91 -7.92 -6.95
N PHE A 94 -4.01 -7.80 -5.99
CA PHE A 94 -2.77 -7.04 -6.10
C PHE A 94 -1.56 -7.97 -6.14
N GLU A 95 -0.46 -7.50 -6.72
CA GLU A 95 0.83 -8.19 -6.72
C GLU A 95 1.55 -7.96 -5.36
N LEU A 96 0.97 -8.48 -4.28
CA LEU A 96 1.51 -8.42 -2.93
C LEU A 96 2.15 -9.73 -2.56
N ASP A 97 3.20 -9.69 -1.74
CA ASP A 97 3.73 -10.90 -1.10
C ASP A 97 2.91 -11.31 0.15
N SER A 98 3.17 -12.51 0.65
CA SER A 98 2.43 -13.06 1.79
C SER A 98 2.65 -12.27 3.08
N THR A 99 3.78 -11.58 3.24
CA THR A 99 4.07 -10.76 4.42
C THR A 99 3.25 -9.47 4.37
N GLN A 100 3.19 -8.83 3.20
CA GLN A 100 2.37 -7.64 2.98
C GLN A 100 0.88 -7.95 3.18
N ILE A 101 0.40 -9.08 2.66
CA ILE A 101 -1.00 -9.52 2.88
C ILE A 101 -1.26 -9.82 4.35
N LYS A 102 -0.34 -10.54 5.01
CA LYS A 102 -0.46 -10.89 6.43
C LYS A 102 -0.54 -9.66 7.32
N TYR A 103 0.21 -8.62 7.02
CA TYR A 103 0.15 -7.33 7.71
C TYR A 103 -1.29 -6.81 7.84
N TRP A 104 -2.09 -6.89 6.77
CA TRP A 104 -3.48 -6.44 6.77
C TRP A 104 -4.44 -7.47 7.38
N VAL A 105 -4.22 -8.75 7.13
CA VAL A 105 -5.07 -9.84 7.64
C VAL A 105 -5.00 -9.94 9.18
N GLU A 106 -3.90 -9.56 9.79
CA GLU A 106 -3.72 -9.54 11.25
C GLU A 106 -4.27 -8.28 11.93
N ARG A 107 -4.95 -7.39 11.19
CA ARG A 107 -5.54 -6.13 11.66
C ARG A 107 -7.04 -6.05 11.40
N PRO A 108 -7.86 -6.83 12.12
CA PRO A 108 -9.31 -6.86 11.88
C PRO A 108 -10.00 -5.50 12.09
N GLU A 109 -9.43 -4.62 12.90
CA GLU A 109 -9.88 -3.25 13.10
C GLU A 109 -9.82 -2.38 11.86
N SER A 110 -8.94 -2.70 10.91
CA SER A 110 -8.75 -1.95 9.67
C SER A 110 -9.55 -2.50 8.47
N TYR A 111 -10.28 -3.60 8.64
CA TYR A 111 -10.95 -4.27 7.52
C TYR A 111 -11.99 -3.40 6.81
N ASP A 112 -12.80 -2.66 7.58
CA ASP A 112 -13.81 -1.78 7.00
C ASP A 112 -13.19 -0.64 6.21
N ASP A 113 -12.16 -0.03 6.76
CA ASP A 113 -11.43 1.06 6.12
C ASP A 113 -10.72 0.59 4.86
N LEU A 114 -10.08 -0.60 4.90
CA LEU A 114 -9.42 -1.18 3.74
C LEU A 114 -10.39 -1.56 2.62
N LEU A 115 -11.55 -2.14 2.96
CA LEU A 115 -12.59 -2.46 1.99
C LEU A 115 -13.19 -1.19 1.38
N ALA A 116 -13.34 -0.13 2.17
CA ALA A 116 -13.83 1.17 1.69
C ALA A 116 -12.79 1.93 0.87
N ASN A 117 -11.51 1.81 1.24
CA ASN A 117 -10.39 2.47 0.54
C ASN A 117 -9.22 1.51 0.30
N PRO A 118 -9.19 0.78 -0.82
CA PRO A 118 -8.08 -0.12 -1.15
C PRO A 118 -6.71 0.57 -1.27
N TYR A 119 -6.68 1.88 -1.51
CA TYR A 119 -5.43 2.64 -1.58
C TYR A 119 -4.74 2.82 -0.23
N LEU A 120 -5.39 2.45 0.90
CA LEU A 120 -4.71 2.39 2.20
C LEU A 120 -3.46 1.49 2.16
N ILE A 121 -3.44 0.50 1.27
CA ILE A 121 -2.28 -0.36 1.04
C ILE A 121 -1.03 0.46 0.68
N CYS A 122 -1.20 1.49 -0.16
CA CYS A 122 -0.13 2.43 -0.53
C CYS A 122 0.08 3.52 0.52
N GLU A 123 -1.02 3.98 1.14
CA GLU A 123 -0.99 5.13 2.05
C GLU A 123 -0.39 4.79 3.42
N GLU A 124 -0.62 3.57 3.94
CA GLU A 124 -0.22 3.14 5.29
C GLU A 124 0.70 1.92 5.29
N GLY A 125 0.80 1.23 4.15
CA GLY A 125 1.57 0.01 4.01
C GLY A 125 3.01 0.24 3.60
N ASP A 126 3.54 -0.76 2.93
CA ASP A 126 4.89 -0.75 2.38
C ASP A 126 5.00 0.28 1.23
N THR A 127 5.99 1.16 1.30
CA THR A 127 6.26 2.20 0.29
C THR A 127 6.63 1.65 -1.08
N SER A 128 6.92 0.36 -1.20
CA SER A 128 7.16 -0.32 -2.48
C SER A 128 5.89 -0.53 -3.30
N ILE A 129 4.70 -0.38 -2.68
CA ILE A 129 3.41 -0.56 -3.33
C ILE A 129 2.98 0.77 -3.93
N SER A 130 2.88 0.84 -5.26
CA SER A 130 2.46 2.05 -5.96
C SER A 130 0.94 2.14 -6.13
N THR A 131 0.43 3.37 -6.28
CA THR A 131 -0.97 3.63 -6.63
C THR A 131 -1.39 2.86 -7.89
N GLN A 132 -0.51 2.79 -8.90
CA GLN A 132 -0.76 2.06 -10.14
C GLN A 132 -0.95 0.55 -9.90
N MET A 133 -0.26 -0.04 -8.94
CA MET A 133 -0.44 -1.46 -8.60
C MET A 133 -1.86 -1.70 -8.08
N VAL A 134 -2.38 -0.80 -7.23
CA VAL A 134 -3.75 -0.87 -6.73
C VAL A 134 -4.77 -0.61 -7.85
N ASP A 135 -4.52 0.35 -8.72
CA ASP A 135 -5.37 0.65 -9.88
C ASP A 135 -5.69 -0.62 -10.68
N TYR A 136 -4.71 -1.50 -10.93
CA TYR A 136 -4.92 -2.74 -11.67
C TYR A 136 -5.89 -3.71 -11.01
N GLY A 137 -6.03 -3.67 -9.69
CA GLY A 137 -6.92 -4.56 -8.96
C GLY A 137 -8.30 -4.00 -8.70
N VAL A 138 -8.50 -2.67 -8.71
CA VAL A 138 -9.77 -2.04 -8.30
C VAL A 138 -10.49 -1.27 -9.41
N ILE A 139 -9.79 -0.85 -10.48
CA ILE A 139 -10.42 -0.18 -11.60
C ILE A 139 -10.97 -1.25 -12.56
N PRO A 140 -12.26 -1.19 -12.94
CA PRO A 140 -12.86 -2.15 -13.84
C PRO A 140 -12.17 -2.12 -15.23
N ASP A 141 -11.45 -3.17 -15.57
CA ASP A 141 -10.87 -3.41 -16.91
C ASP A 141 -11.25 -4.83 -17.35
N VAL A 142 -12.16 -4.94 -18.30
CA VAL A 142 -12.65 -6.23 -18.82
C VAL A 142 -11.53 -7.12 -19.36
N GLN A 143 -10.43 -6.53 -19.85
CA GLN A 143 -9.28 -7.30 -20.34
C GLN A 143 -8.49 -7.97 -19.21
N ILE A 144 -8.49 -7.36 -18.01
CA ILE A 144 -7.79 -7.86 -16.83
C ILE A 144 -8.75 -8.60 -15.92
N GLN A 145 -9.86 -7.97 -15.54
CA GLN A 145 -10.80 -8.47 -14.53
C GLN A 145 -11.75 -9.57 -15.07
N GLY A 146 -11.95 -9.66 -16.41
CA GLY A 146 -12.91 -10.59 -16.98
C GLY A 146 -14.31 -10.33 -16.46
N ASP A 147 -14.95 -11.40 -15.93
CA ASP A 147 -16.29 -11.34 -15.33
C ASP A 147 -16.24 -10.95 -13.82
N TRP A 148 -15.04 -10.79 -13.25
CA TRP A 148 -14.81 -10.55 -11.81
C TRP A 148 -14.42 -9.11 -11.56
N ILE A 149 -15.32 -8.19 -11.92
CA ILE A 149 -15.14 -6.75 -11.66
C ILE A 149 -15.21 -6.52 -10.14
N PRO A 150 -14.36 -5.63 -9.58
CA PRO A 150 -14.43 -5.27 -8.17
C PRO A 150 -15.82 -4.73 -7.80
N GLU A 151 -16.33 -5.15 -6.64
CA GLU A 151 -17.62 -4.70 -6.11
C GLU A 151 -17.45 -3.48 -5.20
N ALA A 152 -18.53 -2.71 -5.04
CA ALA A 152 -18.56 -1.65 -4.04
C ALA A 152 -18.40 -2.25 -2.61
N PRO A 153 -17.71 -1.56 -1.69
CA PRO A 153 -17.14 -0.22 -1.80
C PRO A 153 -15.72 -0.16 -2.41
N SER A 154 -15.09 -1.33 -2.65
CA SER A 154 -13.70 -1.40 -3.11
C SER A 154 -13.52 -0.95 -4.56
N CYS A 155 -14.55 -1.00 -5.38
CA CYS A 155 -14.49 -0.57 -6.77
C CYS A 155 -14.20 0.93 -6.89
N VAL A 156 -13.40 1.30 -7.89
CA VAL A 156 -13.07 2.67 -8.26
C VAL A 156 -13.56 2.93 -9.67
N ASP A 157 -14.67 3.63 -9.81
CA ASP A 157 -15.35 3.81 -11.10
C ASP A 157 -14.65 4.82 -12.02
N THR A 158 -13.81 5.68 -11.47
CA THR A 158 -13.14 6.75 -12.22
C THR A 158 -11.73 7.01 -11.71
N LEU A 159 -10.82 7.32 -12.62
CA LEU A 159 -9.44 7.68 -12.32
C LEU A 159 -9.28 8.98 -11.52
N ILE A 160 -10.35 9.76 -11.39
CA ILE A 160 -10.40 10.96 -10.54
C ILE A 160 -11.08 10.69 -9.18
N ASP A 161 -11.21 9.42 -8.77
CA ASP A 161 -11.69 9.08 -7.43
C ASP A 161 -10.80 9.72 -6.35
N GLN A 162 -11.40 10.30 -5.31
CA GLN A 162 -10.66 11.00 -4.25
C GLN A 162 -9.64 10.11 -3.53
N ARG A 163 -9.91 8.80 -3.41
CA ARG A 163 -9.01 7.82 -2.79
C ARG A 163 -7.74 7.66 -3.63
N ARG A 164 -7.89 7.54 -4.94
CA ARG A 164 -6.78 7.47 -5.89
C ARG A 164 -5.97 8.76 -5.92
N ILE A 165 -6.63 9.90 -5.99
CA ILE A 165 -5.95 11.22 -6.00
C ILE A 165 -5.16 11.45 -4.72
N ARG A 166 -5.69 11.05 -3.55
CA ARG A 166 -4.95 11.12 -2.28
C ARG A 166 -3.73 10.21 -2.30
N SER A 167 -3.87 8.98 -2.77
CA SER A 167 -2.76 8.03 -2.88
C SER A 167 -1.64 8.55 -3.79
N LEU A 168 -1.96 9.05 -4.99
CA LEU A 168 -1.00 9.70 -5.89
C LEU A 168 -0.29 10.89 -5.23
N THR A 169 -1.03 11.70 -4.47
CA THR A 169 -0.46 12.83 -3.75
C THR A 169 0.52 12.39 -2.66
N ILE A 170 0.18 11.36 -1.89
CA ILE A 170 1.04 10.77 -0.86
C ILE A 170 2.31 10.17 -1.49
N GLU A 171 2.17 9.42 -2.58
CA GLU A 171 3.29 8.84 -3.34
C GLU A 171 4.25 9.94 -3.82
N LYS A 172 3.71 11.03 -4.37
CA LYS A 172 4.50 12.19 -4.80
C LYS A 172 5.22 12.87 -3.65
N LEU A 173 4.56 13.06 -2.51
CA LEU A 173 5.16 13.68 -1.32
C LEU A 173 6.26 12.81 -0.71
N ARG A 174 6.09 11.50 -0.67
CA ARG A 174 7.13 10.57 -0.23
C ARG A 174 8.34 10.61 -1.14
N PHE A 175 8.11 10.61 -2.46
CA PHE A 175 9.19 10.76 -3.43
C PHE A 175 9.96 12.08 -3.24
N GLN A 176 9.27 13.20 -2.97
CA GLN A 176 9.92 14.48 -2.69
C GLN A 176 10.69 14.42 -1.36
N ALA A 177 10.16 13.78 -0.34
CA ALA A 177 10.83 13.61 0.95
C ALA A 177 12.15 12.83 0.82
N ASP A 178 12.18 11.81 -0.04
CA ASP A 178 13.42 11.08 -0.36
C ASP A 178 14.47 11.97 -1.04
N LEU A 179 14.05 13.05 -1.69
CA LEU A 179 14.91 14.07 -2.28
C LEU A 179 15.28 15.21 -1.30
N GLY A 180 14.72 15.20 -0.09
CA GLY A 180 14.96 16.18 0.96
C GLY A 180 13.86 17.25 1.12
N ASP A 181 12.79 17.22 0.30
CA ASP A 181 11.71 18.21 0.31
C ASP A 181 10.44 17.60 0.93
N THR A 182 10.04 18.07 2.11
CA THR A 182 8.83 17.61 2.79
C THR A 182 7.57 18.39 2.42
N LEU A 183 7.70 19.46 1.64
CA LEU A 183 6.63 20.36 1.22
C LEU A 183 6.46 20.31 -0.30
N LEU A 184 5.21 20.31 -0.77
CA LEU A 184 4.87 20.45 -2.18
C LEU A 184 3.91 21.62 -2.35
N SER A 185 4.18 22.54 -3.25
CA SER A 185 3.24 23.63 -3.51
C SER A 185 1.97 23.10 -4.20
N MET A 186 0.82 23.73 -3.96
CA MET A 186 -0.44 23.37 -4.62
C MET A 186 -0.37 23.47 -6.14
N ARG A 187 0.48 24.35 -6.67
CA ARG A 187 0.73 24.49 -8.12
C ARG A 187 1.46 23.26 -8.68
N GLU A 188 2.49 22.80 -7.99
CA GLU A 188 3.25 21.61 -8.41
C GLU A 188 2.39 20.35 -8.30
N LEU A 189 1.58 20.24 -7.23
CA LEU A 189 0.63 19.15 -7.09
C LEU A 189 -0.39 19.13 -8.23
N ASP A 190 -1.01 20.27 -8.54
CA ASP A 190 -1.97 20.39 -9.65
C ASP A 190 -1.33 20.01 -11.00
N SER A 191 -0.10 20.48 -11.25
CA SER A 191 0.64 20.13 -12.46
C SER A 191 0.95 18.64 -12.54
N PHE A 192 1.39 18.04 -11.42
CA PHE A 192 1.67 16.61 -11.34
C PHE A 192 0.40 15.76 -11.59
N LEU A 193 -0.70 16.10 -10.93
CA LEU A 193 -1.96 15.36 -11.08
C LEU A 193 -2.51 15.47 -12.51
N LYS A 194 -2.38 16.63 -13.14
CA LYS A 194 -2.76 16.81 -14.56
C LYS A 194 -1.91 15.96 -15.48
N GLU A 195 -0.61 15.90 -15.25
CA GLU A 195 0.31 15.06 -16.03
C GLU A 195 -0.02 13.57 -15.87
N GLU A 196 -0.30 13.11 -14.63
CA GLU A 196 -0.68 11.72 -14.38
C GLU A 196 -2.01 11.34 -15.02
N LEU A 197 -3.01 12.21 -14.97
CA LEU A 197 -4.31 11.96 -15.55
C LEU A 197 -4.31 12.08 -17.08
N ASP A 198 -3.48 12.94 -17.66
CA ASP A 198 -3.35 13.10 -19.12
C ASP A 198 -2.83 11.83 -19.80
N LYS A 199 -2.02 11.03 -19.11
CA LYS A 199 -1.59 9.69 -19.58
C LYS A 199 -2.78 8.81 -19.94
N ASP A 200 -3.88 8.96 -19.22
CA ASP A 200 -5.13 8.22 -19.40
C ASP A 200 -6.21 9.05 -20.15
N LYS A 201 -5.83 10.20 -20.70
CA LYS A 201 -6.73 11.15 -21.38
C LYS A 201 -7.87 11.66 -20.48
N MET A 202 -7.63 11.77 -19.20
CA MET A 202 -8.55 12.30 -18.21
C MET A 202 -8.15 13.72 -17.82
N LEU A 203 -9.15 14.53 -17.48
CA LEU A 203 -8.92 15.91 -17.04
C LEU A 203 -9.33 16.06 -15.59
N LEU A 204 -8.46 16.65 -14.77
CA LEU A 204 -8.81 17.02 -13.42
C LEU A 204 -9.81 18.20 -13.48
N PRO A 205 -11.02 18.04 -12.90
CA PRO A 205 -11.99 19.13 -12.87
C PRO A 205 -11.45 20.37 -12.16
N PRO A 206 -11.82 21.57 -12.59
CA PRO A 206 -11.50 22.79 -11.83
C PRO A 206 -11.97 22.67 -10.38
N ASP A 207 -11.17 23.19 -9.45
CA ASP A 207 -11.46 23.19 -8.01
C ASP A 207 -11.66 21.80 -7.38
N TYR A 208 -11.23 20.74 -8.05
CA TYR A 208 -11.39 19.37 -7.55
C TYR A 208 -10.73 19.19 -6.18
N LEU A 209 -9.49 19.66 -6.01
CA LEU A 209 -8.76 19.54 -4.74
C LEU A 209 -9.44 20.28 -3.59
N LEU A 210 -10.16 21.37 -3.89
CA LEU A 210 -10.98 22.06 -2.87
C LEU A 210 -12.19 21.23 -2.45
N LYS A 211 -12.83 20.56 -3.41
CA LYS A 211 -14.02 19.73 -3.15
C LYS A 211 -13.70 18.51 -2.29
N VAL A 212 -12.53 17.90 -2.49
CA VAL A 212 -12.08 16.71 -1.74
C VAL A 212 -11.22 17.06 -0.53
N GLY A 213 -11.08 18.32 -0.20
CA GLY A 213 -10.17 18.84 0.82
C GLY A 213 -10.32 18.19 2.19
N SER A 214 -11.54 17.92 2.66
CA SER A 214 -11.78 17.23 3.94
C SER A 214 -11.24 15.80 3.93
N PHE A 215 -11.43 15.07 2.85
CA PHE A 215 -10.89 13.71 2.69
C PHE A 215 -9.35 13.71 2.61
N MET A 216 -8.78 14.69 1.88
CA MET A 216 -7.32 14.84 1.80
C MET A 216 -6.71 15.15 3.17
N GLN A 217 -7.37 15.99 3.99
CA GLN A 217 -6.88 16.37 5.31
C GLN A 217 -6.80 15.25 6.34
N GLU A 218 -7.38 14.09 6.11
CA GLU A 218 -7.18 12.92 6.98
C GLU A 218 -5.70 12.51 7.04
N LYS A 219 -4.96 12.61 5.93
CA LYS A 219 -3.56 12.19 5.78
C LYS A 219 -2.60 13.33 5.49
N LEU A 220 -3.11 14.48 5.11
CA LEU A 220 -2.34 15.61 4.58
C LEU A 220 -2.63 16.88 5.39
N GLU A 221 -1.64 17.76 5.50
CA GLU A 221 -1.76 19.07 6.13
C GLU A 221 -1.53 20.15 5.08
N TYR A 222 -2.40 21.18 5.08
CA TYR A 222 -2.24 22.36 4.24
C TYR A 222 -1.49 23.42 5.02
N ILE A 223 -0.34 23.85 4.54
CA ILE A 223 0.55 24.81 5.19
C ILE A 223 0.47 26.12 4.40
N LYS A 224 0.03 27.18 5.08
CA LYS A 224 0.03 28.51 4.49
C LYS A 224 1.43 29.09 4.55
N THR A 225 2.00 29.40 3.38
CA THR A 225 3.26 30.15 3.23
C THR A 225 2.94 31.61 2.93
N GLU A 226 3.96 32.48 2.88
CA GLU A 226 3.76 33.93 2.61
C GLU A 226 3.03 34.17 1.29
N ASP A 227 3.38 33.46 0.22
CA ASP A 227 2.89 33.68 -1.13
C ASP A 227 1.96 32.59 -1.68
N SER A 228 1.79 31.47 -0.95
CA SER A 228 1.09 30.30 -1.49
C SER A 228 0.55 29.37 -0.40
N VAL A 229 -0.05 28.27 -0.82
CA VAL A 229 -0.39 27.12 0.02
C VAL A 229 0.46 25.95 -0.43
N ALA A 230 1.10 25.30 0.53
CA ALA A 230 1.80 24.03 0.35
C ALA A 230 1.05 22.90 1.03
N ILE A 231 1.36 21.68 0.66
CA ILE A 231 0.83 20.46 1.25
C ILE A 231 1.98 19.58 1.77
N GLN A 232 1.75 18.92 2.88
CA GLN A 232 2.72 18.04 3.55
C GLN A 232 2.01 16.78 4.04
N LEU A 233 2.75 15.68 4.19
CA LEU A 233 2.24 14.52 4.91
C LEU A 233 2.00 14.88 6.38
N ARG A 234 0.83 14.54 6.90
CA ARG A 234 0.47 14.80 8.31
C ARG A 234 1.48 14.19 9.28
N GLU A 235 2.01 13.02 8.95
CA GLU A 235 3.04 12.36 9.77
C GLU A 235 4.30 13.22 9.95
N PHE A 236 4.73 13.98 8.94
CA PHE A 236 5.86 14.90 9.07
C PHE A 236 5.50 16.10 9.93
N THR A 237 4.32 16.68 9.74
CA THR A 237 3.84 17.77 10.59
C THR A 237 3.77 17.38 12.07
N ASP A 238 3.26 16.18 12.35
CA ASP A 238 3.16 15.67 13.71
C ASP A 238 4.55 15.38 14.30
N MET A 239 5.48 14.87 13.52
CA MET A 239 6.88 14.67 13.91
C MET A 239 7.56 16.01 14.19
N GLU A 240 7.38 17.03 13.36
CA GLU A 240 7.92 18.37 13.56
C GLU A 240 7.38 19.01 14.85
N ARG A 241 6.07 18.92 15.09
CA ARG A 241 5.43 19.40 16.34
C ARG A 241 5.99 18.68 17.57
N TRP A 242 6.17 17.37 17.47
CA TRP A 242 6.75 16.58 18.55
C TRP A 242 8.22 16.97 18.82
N LEU A 243 9.03 17.12 17.78
CA LEU A 243 10.43 17.58 17.91
C LEU A 243 10.49 18.98 18.52
N GLN A 244 9.70 19.91 18.02
CA GLN A 244 9.62 21.27 18.54
C GLN A 244 9.27 21.29 20.04
N LYS A 245 8.26 20.53 20.45
CA LYS A 245 7.87 20.40 21.85
C LYS A 245 9.02 19.85 22.72
N ARG A 246 9.71 18.83 22.23
CA ARG A 246 10.84 18.21 22.94
C ARG A 246 12.03 19.15 23.05
N LEU A 247 12.40 19.83 21.98
CA LEU A 247 13.52 20.78 21.97
C LEU A 247 13.23 22.00 22.85
N SER A 248 12.02 22.55 22.76
CA SER A 248 11.59 23.66 23.63
C SER A 248 11.62 23.29 25.11
N ALA A 249 11.15 22.08 25.45
CA ALA A 249 11.18 21.58 26.83
C ALA A 249 12.61 21.33 27.34
N ARG A 250 13.55 20.99 26.45
CA ARG A 250 14.97 20.86 26.82
C ARG A 250 15.63 22.21 26.96
N ALA A 251 15.35 23.15 26.04
CA ALA A 251 15.89 24.52 26.09
C ALA A 251 15.41 25.30 27.32
N ALA A 252 14.19 25.00 27.81
CA ALA A 252 13.64 25.65 29.03
C ALA A 252 14.22 25.07 30.34
N LYS A 253 15.02 24.00 30.29
CA LYS A 253 15.67 23.48 31.50
C LYS A 253 16.95 24.25 31.77
N ASP A 254 17.08 24.82 32.98
CA ASP A 254 18.32 25.40 33.44
C ASP A 254 19.43 24.34 33.41
N VAL A 255 20.49 24.62 32.66
CA VAL A 255 21.71 23.80 32.67
C VAL A 255 22.38 24.06 34.04
N LYS A 256 22.20 23.16 34.97
CA LYS A 256 22.73 23.30 36.34
C LYS A 256 24.26 23.18 36.43
N GLU A 257 24.87 22.58 35.41
CA GLU A 257 26.35 22.49 35.32
C GLU A 257 26.79 22.71 33.87
N PRO A 258 27.80 23.54 33.60
CA PRO A 258 28.35 23.65 32.29
C PRO A 258 28.97 22.32 31.88
N LEU A 259 28.46 21.74 30.82
CA LEU A 259 29.11 20.62 30.17
C LEU A 259 30.53 21.09 29.80
N SER A 260 31.56 20.35 30.21
CA SER A 260 32.99 20.56 30.02
C SER A 260 33.40 21.73 29.12
N GLU A 261 34.33 22.59 29.58
CA GLU A 261 34.84 23.71 28.80
C GLU A 261 35.66 23.27 27.56
N ASP A 262 36.11 22.01 27.52
CA ASP A 262 36.93 21.46 26.42
C ASP A 262 36.13 20.55 25.49
N TRP A 263 35.31 21.18 24.65
CA TRP A 263 34.54 20.49 23.60
C TRP A 263 35.41 19.76 22.58
N ALA A 264 36.62 20.27 22.30
CA ALA A 264 37.53 19.65 21.33
C ALA A 264 38.03 18.29 21.83
N SER A 265 38.36 18.19 23.13
CA SER A 265 38.73 16.92 23.75
C SER A 265 37.53 15.95 23.86
N LEU A 266 36.35 16.47 24.16
CA LEU A 266 35.13 15.65 24.22
C LEU A 266 34.79 15.06 22.85
N VAL A 267 34.84 15.84 21.80
CA VAL A 267 34.59 15.40 20.43
C VAL A 267 35.64 14.37 19.99
N LYS A 268 36.93 14.63 20.25
CA LYS A 268 38.01 13.68 19.93
C LYS A 268 37.88 12.34 20.65
N ASN A 269 37.34 12.32 21.87
CA ASN A 269 37.21 11.11 22.68
C ASN A 269 35.91 10.34 22.39
N THR A 270 34.87 11.01 21.85
CA THR A 270 33.53 10.43 21.64
C THR A 270 33.30 10.00 20.21
N ILE A 271 33.94 10.68 19.24
CA ILE A 271 33.92 10.33 17.84
C ILE A 271 35.36 9.88 17.52
N ALA A 272 35.50 8.69 16.92
CA ALA A 272 36.80 8.26 16.36
C ALA A 272 37.18 9.21 15.21
N PHE A 273 37.73 10.39 15.60
CA PHE A 273 38.12 11.43 14.67
C PHE A 273 39.43 11.04 13.98
N ASP A 274 39.37 10.68 12.73
CA ASP A 274 40.52 10.46 11.90
C ASP A 274 40.90 11.79 11.21
N ALA A 275 41.91 12.48 11.77
CA ALA A 275 42.39 13.73 11.23
C ALA A 275 42.96 13.63 9.81
N SER A 276 43.23 12.44 9.31
CA SER A 276 43.68 12.17 7.94
C SER A 276 42.54 12.02 6.92
N ASN A 277 41.29 11.90 7.40
CA ASN A 277 40.10 11.71 6.56
C ASN A 277 39.28 13.02 6.46
N PRO A 278 39.29 13.73 5.30
CA PRO A 278 38.52 14.97 5.13
C PRO A 278 37.00 14.83 5.27
N GLN A 279 36.47 13.61 5.28
CA GLN A 279 35.04 13.33 5.44
C GLN A 279 34.64 13.09 6.91
N SER A 280 35.57 13.17 7.86
CA SER A 280 35.30 13.02 9.30
C SER A 280 35.01 14.34 10.02
N VAL A 281 34.74 15.42 9.28
CA VAL A 281 34.39 16.76 9.80
C VAL A 281 32.89 16.97 9.68
#